data_fd9d45c27c8b10fc1cdeab1df3c6a70a
#
_entry.id   fd9d45c27c8b10fc1cdeab1df3c6a70a
#
_cell.length_a   1.000
_cell.length_b   1.000
_cell.length_c   1.000
_cell.angle_alpha   90.00
_cell.angle_beta   90.00
_cell.angle_gamma   90.00
#
_symmetry.space_group_name_H-M   'P 1'
#
loop_
_entity.id
_entity.type
_entity.pdbx_description
1 polymer ?
#
loop_
_entity_poly.entity_id
_entity_poly.type
_entity_poly.pdbx_seq_one_letter_code
_entity_poly.pdbx_strand_id
1 'polypeptide(L)'
;EFSFVAVPAQREAGVTKAFEITKESNMEDIINTLKGMSEETSVSKSQIDSLLDYVDTLEDDAELGRQYKKSLTEEVVRLCAVSMPEMDIKTFTSVAEVMTAKELMSFKDAFLKKNREKSVKLQIKTDDDKTSNTVNQFKL
;
A
#
# COMPACT_ATOMS: atom_id res chain seq x y z
N GLU A 1 48.65 -56.57 -25.16
CA GLU A 1 48.24 -55.76 -24.02
C GLU A 1 47.64 -54.45 -24.58
N PHE A 2 46.33 -54.29 -24.46
CA PHE A 2 45.66 -53.08 -24.82
C PHE A 2 45.44 -52.26 -23.57
N SER A 3 46.19 -51.17 -23.45
CA SER A 3 46.03 -50.23 -22.34
C SER A 3 44.84 -49.30 -22.67
N PHE A 4 43.73 -49.45 -21.97
CA PHE A 4 42.63 -48.48 -22.02
C PHE A 4 43.06 -47.23 -21.26
N VAL A 5 43.40 -46.18 -21.98
CA VAL A 5 43.52 -44.85 -21.39
C VAL A 5 42.10 -44.32 -21.20
N ALA A 6 41.63 -44.30 -19.98
CA ALA A 6 40.38 -43.63 -19.64
C ALA A 6 40.53 -42.16 -20.00
N VAL A 7 39.79 -41.71 -21.02
CA VAL A 7 39.62 -40.27 -21.32
C VAL A 7 39.02 -39.65 -20.07
N PRO A 8 39.66 -38.66 -19.42
CA PRO A 8 39.05 -37.98 -18.32
C PRO A 8 37.75 -37.34 -18.76
N ALA A 9 36.65 -37.74 -18.17
CA ALA A 9 35.37 -37.09 -18.34
C ALA A 9 35.55 -35.56 -18.23
N GLN A 10 34.97 -34.87 -19.14
CA GLN A 10 35.05 -33.41 -19.26
C GLN A 10 34.88 -32.76 -17.86
N ARG A 11 35.94 -32.05 -17.43
CA ARG A 11 35.94 -31.29 -16.17
C ARG A 11 35.00 -30.06 -16.21
N GLU A 12 34.28 -29.88 -17.30
CA GLU A 12 33.38 -28.76 -17.52
C GLU A 12 31.91 -29.16 -17.59
N ALA A 13 31.54 -30.36 -17.15
CA ALA A 13 30.18 -30.59 -16.71
C ALA A 13 30.00 -29.79 -15.41
N GLY A 14 30.05 -28.48 -15.52
CA GLY A 14 29.73 -27.56 -14.46
C GLY A 14 28.33 -27.93 -13.98
N VAL A 15 28.21 -28.32 -12.73
CA VAL A 15 26.94 -28.29 -12.02
C VAL A 15 26.49 -26.84 -12.17
N THR A 16 25.61 -26.56 -13.15
CA THR A 16 24.85 -25.34 -13.17
C THR A 16 24.21 -25.29 -11.79
N LYS A 17 24.60 -24.32 -10.98
CA LYS A 17 23.97 -24.11 -9.66
C LYS A 17 22.48 -24.02 -9.93
N ALA A 18 21.75 -25.08 -9.59
CA ALA A 18 20.31 -25.06 -9.60
C ALA A 18 19.94 -24.00 -8.55
N PHE A 19 19.47 -22.86 -9.03
CA PHE A 19 18.93 -21.85 -8.14
C PHE A 19 17.54 -22.31 -7.73
N GLU A 20 17.37 -22.51 -6.44
CA GLU A 20 16.10 -22.93 -5.86
C GLU A 20 15.38 -21.67 -5.37
N ILE A 21 14.35 -21.24 -6.10
CA ILE A 21 13.43 -20.20 -5.63
C ILE A 21 12.52 -20.85 -4.61
N THR A 22 12.73 -20.54 -3.35
CA THR A 22 11.86 -20.97 -2.25
C THR A 22 10.82 -19.90 -1.97
N LYS A 23 9.70 -20.27 -1.34
CA LYS A 23 8.65 -19.33 -0.91
C LYS A 23 9.15 -18.23 0.05
N GLU A 24 10.33 -18.41 0.62
CA GLU A 24 11.00 -17.46 1.51
C GLU A 24 12.01 -16.56 0.77
N SER A 25 12.20 -16.78 -0.54
CA SER A 25 13.14 -15.96 -1.33
C SER A 25 12.64 -14.52 -1.40
N ASN A 26 13.49 -13.57 -1.01
CA ASN A 26 13.19 -12.15 -1.11
C ASN A 26 13.11 -11.75 -2.59
N MET A 27 12.23 -10.78 -2.93
CA MET A 27 12.06 -10.24 -4.28
C MET A 27 13.40 -9.79 -4.90
N GLU A 28 14.27 -9.18 -4.11
CA GLU A 28 15.59 -8.73 -4.54
C GLU A 28 16.47 -9.89 -5.00
N ASP A 29 16.43 -11.01 -4.29
CA ASP A 29 17.20 -12.23 -4.64
C ASP A 29 16.69 -12.84 -5.94
N ILE A 30 15.37 -12.87 -6.13
CA ILE A 30 14.73 -13.35 -7.37
C ILE A 30 15.13 -12.46 -8.56
N ILE A 31 15.02 -11.15 -8.41
CA ILE A 31 15.39 -10.19 -9.46
C ILE A 31 16.88 -10.27 -9.79
N ASN A 32 17.76 -10.38 -8.79
CA ASN A 32 19.20 -10.46 -9.01
C ASN A 32 19.56 -11.76 -9.70
N THR A 33 18.86 -12.83 -9.38
CA THR A 33 19.06 -14.13 -10.05
C THR A 33 18.62 -14.08 -11.50
N LEU A 34 17.43 -13.54 -11.78
CA LEU A 34 16.93 -13.36 -13.16
C LEU A 34 17.86 -12.47 -13.99
N LYS A 35 18.43 -11.42 -13.39
CA LYS A 35 19.43 -10.57 -14.06
C LYS A 35 20.76 -11.25 -14.32
N GLY A 36 21.11 -12.21 -13.48
CA GLY A 36 22.36 -13.00 -13.62
C GLY A 36 22.24 -14.19 -14.56
N MET A 37 21.02 -14.54 -15.02
CA MET A 37 20.82 -15.63 -15.97
C MET A 37 21.31 -15.22 -17.35
N SER A 38 22.17 -16.04 -17.96
CA SER A 38 22.56 -15.93 -19.35
C SER A 38 21.50 -16.57 -20.26
N GLU A 39 21.48 -16.21 -21.55
CA GLU A 39 20.51 -16.72 -22.53
C GLU A 39 20.52 -18.26 -22.65
N GLU A 40 21.57 -18.94 -22.21
CA GLU A 40 21.72 -20.40 -22.26
C GLU A 40 21.31 -21.11 -20.94
N THR A 41 20.78 -20.38 -19.95
CA THR A 41 20.41 -20.98 -18.66
C THR A 41 19.06 -21.67 -18.76
N SER A 42 19.02 -22.99 -18.62
CA SER A 42 17.77 -23.74 -18.58
C SER A 42 17.09 -23.55 -17.21
N VAL A 43 15.89 -22.99 -17.22
CA VAL A 43 15.03 -22.85 -16.03
C VAL A 43 14.23 -24.14 -15.87
N SER A 44 14.23 -24.74 -14.69
CA SER A 44 13.43 -25.94 -14.42
C SER A 44 11.93 -25.58 -14.32
N LYS A 45 11.06 -26.55 -14.63
CA LYS A 45 9.62 -26.37 -14.48
C LYS A 45 9.21 -25.95 -13.06
N SER A 46 9.85 -26.55 -12.06
CA SER A 46 9.62 -26.21 -10.63
C SER A 46 9.94 -24.73 -10.33
N GLN A 47 10.97 -24.17 -10.94
CA GLN A 47 11.31 -22.75 -10.79
C GLN A 47 10.29 -21.84 -11.46
N ILE A 48 9.78 -22.25 -12.62
CA ILE A 48 8.71 -21.51 -13.31
C ILE A 48 7.44 -21.54 -12.47
N ASP A 49 7.04 -22.69 -11.95
CA ASP A 49 5.84 -22.83 -11.10
C ASP A 49 5.96 -21.95 -9.85
N SER A 50 7.14 -21.90 -9.19
CA SER A 50 7.38 -21.02 -8.04
C SER A 50 7.32 -19.52 -8.39
N LEU A 51 7.78 -19.14 -9.57
CA LEU A 51 7.67 -17.76 -10.05
C LEU A 51 6.22 -17.37 -10.32
N LEU A 52 5.43 -18.27 -10.90
CA LEU A 52 4.01 -18.02 -11.15
C LEU A 52 3.26 -17.85 -9.81
N ASP A 53 3.45 -18.74 -8.85
CA ASP A 53 2.85 -18.62 -7.50
C ASP A 53 3.21 -17.27 -6.84
N TYR A 54 4.44 -16.80 -7.07
CA TYR A 54 4.88 -15.52 -6.53
C TYR A 54 4.22 -14.33 -7.25
N VAL A 55 4.11 -14.39 -8.58
CA VAL A 55 3.40 -13.35 -9.36
C VAL A 55 1.93 -13.26 -8.93
N ASP A 56 1.26 -14.40 -8.77
CA ASP A 56 -0.13 -14.44 -8.28
C ASP A 56 -0.26 -13.76 -6.91
N THR A 57 0.67 -14.03 -5.98
CA THR A 57 0.70 -13.35 -4.68
C THR A 57 0.87 -11.83 -4.81
N LEU A 58 1.74 -11.38 -5.71
CA LEU A 58 1.94 -9.94 -5.96
C LEU A 58 0.73 -9.28 -6.60
N GLU A 59 0.01 -9.99 -7.46
CA GLU A 59 -1.22 -9.48 -8.07
C GLU A 59 -2.32 -9.31 -7.01
N ASP A 60 -2.47 -10.27 -6.09
CA ASP A 60 -3.39 -10.18 -4.96
C ASP A 60 -3.06 -9.00 -4.03
N ASP A 61 -1.79 -8.83 -3.67
CA ASP A 61 -1.33 -7.70 -2.85
C ASP A 61 -1.55 -6.36 -3.55
N ALA A 62 -1.31 -6.31 -4.87
CA ALA A 62 -1.56 -5.11 -5.66
C ALA A 62 -3.06 -4.77 -5.73
N GLU A 63 -3.94 -5.78 -5.84
CA GLU A 63 -5.38 -5.57 -5.81
C GLU A 63 -5.85 -5.04 -4.46
N LEU A 64 -5.39 -5.62 -3.35
CA LEU A 64 -5.64 -5.11 -2.00
C LEU A 64 -5.15 -3.67 -1.84
N GLY A 65 -3.97 -3.35 -2.38
CA GLY A 65 -3.44 -1.99 -2.39
C GLY A 65 -4.33 -1.00 -3.15
N ARG A 66 -4.86 -1.40 -4.30
CA ARG A 66 -5.81 -0.60 -5.08
C ARG A 66 -7.12 -0.37 -4.34
N GLN A 67 -7.68 -1.43 -3.73
CA GLN A 67 -8.90 -1.34 -2.93
C GLN A 67 -8.72 -0.44 -1.70
N TYR A 68 -7.61 -0.59 -1.00
CA TYR A 68 -7.26 0.28 0.13
C TYR A 68 -7.15 1.74 -0.29
N LYS A 69 -6.43 2.04 -1.38
CA LYS A 69 -6.30 3.41 -1.90
C LYS A 69 -7.67 3.99 -2.25
N LYS A 70 -8.54 3.22 -2.91
CA LYS A 70 -9.90 3.65 -3.26
C LYS A 70 -10.73 3.99 -2.02
N SER A 71 -10.76 3.10 -1.04
CA SER A 71 -11.47 3.32 0.22
C SER A 71 -10.96 4.56 0.97
N LEU A 72 -9.64 4.74 1.00
CA LEU A 72 -9.01 5.90 1.63
C LEU A 72 -9.36 7.20 0.89
N THR A 73 -9.42 7.18 -0.44
CA THR A 73 -9.84 8.33 -1.26
C THR A 73 -11.27 8.73 -0.93
N GLU A 74 -12.19 7.78 -0.89
CA GLU A 74 -13.60 8.02 -0.55
C GLU A 74 -13.75 8.59 0.86
N GLU A 75 -13.00 8.09 1.83
CA GLU A 75 -13.00 8.59 3.21
C GLU A 75 -12.49 10.03 3.29
N VAL A 76 -11.38 10.33 2.59
CA VAL A 76 -10.79 11.67 2.57
C VAL A 76 -11.72 12.70 1.91
N VAL A 77 -12.38 12.34 0.82
CA VAL A 77 -13.37 13.18 0.14
C VAL A 77 -14.55 13.48 1.07
N ARG A 78 -15.06 12.47 1.78
CA ARG A 78 -16.13 12.64 2.78
C ARG A 78 -15.72 13.56 3.93
N LEU A 79 -14.51 13.37 4.45
CA LEU A 79 -13.97 14.23 5.51
C LEU A 79 -13.75 15.67 5.02
N CYS A 80 -13.34 15.87 3.77
CA CYS A 80 -13.23 17.17 3.15
C CYS A 80 -14.58 17.89 3.11
N ALA A 81 -15.65 17.23 2.67
CA ALA A 81 -16.99 17.79 2.61
C ALA A 81 -17.48 18.30 3.98
N VAL A 82 -17.14 17.60 5.06
CA VAL A 82 -17.49 18.01 6.43
C VAL A 82 -16.59 19.14 6.94
N SER A 83 -15.29 19.06 6.65
CA SER A 83 -14.29 20.01 7.16
C SER A 83 -14.32 21.35 6.44
N MET A 84 -14.61 21.34 5.15
CA MET A 84 -14.55 22.48 4.23
C MET A 84 -15.75 22.45 3.27
N PRO A 85 -16.97 22.82 3.75
CA PRO A 85 -18.19 22.79 2.93
C PRO A 85 -18.14 23.77 1.75
N GLU A 86 -17.28 24.77 1.80
CA GLU A 86 -17.04 25.75 0.73
C GLU A 86 -16.18 25.20 -0.42
N MET A 87 -15.53 24.03 -0.24
CA MET A 87 -14.68 23.43 -1.28
C MET A 87 -15.53 22.70 -2.32
N ASP A 88 -15.19 22.87 -3.60
CA ASP A 88 -15.79 22.08 -4.65
C ASP A 88 -15.34 20.61 -4.56
N ILE A 89 -16.26 19.76 -4.11
CA ILE A 89 -16.00 18.34 -3.87
C ILE A 89 -15.64 17.60 -5.15
N LYS A 90 -16.20 18.00 -6.30
CA LYS A 90 -15.88 17.34 -7.58
C LYS A 90 -14.42 17.58 -7.96
N THR A 91 -13.97 18.82 -7.88
CA THR A 91 -12.57 19.16 -8.14
C THR A 91 -11.64 18.46 -7.15
N PHE A 92 -12.00 18.45 -5.86
CA PHE A 92 -11.18 17.77 -4.86
C PHE A 92 -11.10 16.23 -5.10
N THR A 93 -12.21 15.61 -5.50
CA THR A 93 -12.23 14.16 -5.84
C THR A 93 -11.24 13.84 -6.96
N SER A 94 -11.25 14.62 -8.05
CA SER A 94 -10.30 14.40 -9.16
C SER A 94 -8.83 14.54 -8.73
N VAL A 95 -8.55 15.44 -7.79
CA VAL A 95 -7.20 15.59 -7.23
C VAL A 95 -6.87 14.41 -6.31
N ALA A 96 -7.80 13.97 -5.46
CA ALA A 96 -7.59 12.87 -4.52
C ALA A 96 -7.34 11.52 -5.23
N GLU A 97 -7.93 11.29 -6.40
CA GLU A 97 -7.72 10.08 -7.20
C GLU A 97 -6.26 9.91 -7.68
N VAL A 98 -5.57 11.02 -7.97
CA VAL A 98 -4.17 10.99 -8.43
C VAL A 98 -3.15 11.02 -7.28
N MET A 99 -3.59 11.32 -6.06
CA MET A 99 -2.74 11.33 -4.87
C MET A 99 -2.21 9.93 -4.53
N THR A 100 -1.06 9.88 -3.89
CA THR A 100 -0.53 8.66 -3.27
C THR A 100 -1.28 8.33 -1.98
N ALA A 101 -1.26 7.05 -1.56
CA ALA A 101 -1.86 6.64 -0.29
C ALA A 101 -1.28 7.43 0.92
N LYS A 102 0.01 7.75 0.89
CA LYS A 102 0.67 8.52 1.95
C LYS A 102 0.14 9.96 2.03
N GLU A 103 -0.08 10.61 0.91
CA GLU A 103 -0.67 11.96 0.85
C GLU A 103 -2.12 11.94 1.35
N LEU A 104 -2.91 10.96 0.91
CA LEU A 104 -4.29 10.77 1.38
C LEU A 104 -4.36 10.57 2.89
N MET A 105 -3.46 9.78 3.49
CA MET A 105 -3.37 9.62 4.94
C MET A 105 -3.09 10.94 5.65
N SER A 106 -2.19 11.76 5.12
CA SER A 106 -1.88 13.07 5.67
C SER A 106 -3.09 14.02 5.63
N PHE A 107 -3.86 14.01 4.54
CA PHE A 107 -5.11 14.76 4.44
C PHE A 107 -6.18 14.26 5.40
N LYS A 108 -6.33 12.94 5.54
CA LYS A 108 -7.24 12.32 6.51
C LYS A 108 -6.97 12.84 7.92
N ASP A 109 -5.72 12.80 8.36
CA ASP A 109 -5.32 13.24 9.69
C ASP A 109 -5.59 14.75 9.90
N ALA A 110 -5.27 15.58 8.89
CA ALA A 110 -5.54 17.01 8.93
C ALA A 110 -7.04 17.32 9.05
N PHE A 111 -7.89 16.65 8.28
CA PHE A 111 -9.35 16.85 8.35
C PHE A 111 -9.94 16.33 9.66
N LEU A 112 -9.48 15.19 10.17
CA LEU A 112 -9.92 14.69 11.47
C LEU A 112 -9.57 15.67 12.61
N LYS A 113 -8.37 16.24 12.59
CA LYS A 113 -7.97 17.26 13.56
C LYS A 113 -8.86 18.49 13.48
N LYS A 114 -9.11 19.01 12.27
CA LYS A 114 -9.98 20.19 12.05
C LYS A 114 -11.42 19.92 12.52
N ASN A 115 -11.96 18.74 12.28
CA ASN A 115 -13.31 18.37 12.70
C ASN A 115 -13.43 18.27 14.22
N ARG A 116 -12.41 17.72 14.91
CA ARG A 116 -12.36 17.70 16.39
C ARG A 116 -12.37 19.11 16.99
N GLU A 117 -11.58 20.01 16.43
CA GLU A 117 -11.53 21.41 16.88
C GLU A 117 -12.87 22.14 16.69
N LYS A 118 -13.59 21.87 15.59
CA LYS A 118 -14.94 22.39 15.37
C LYS A 118 -15.95 21.85 16.38
N SER A 119 -15.91 20.57 16.68
CA SER A 119 -16.82 19.92 17.64
C SER A 119 -16.64 20.46 19.06
N VAL A 120 -15.40 20.67 19.48
CA VAL A 120 -15.10 21.25 20.81
C VAL A 120 -15.63 22.69 20.93
N LYS A 121 -15.46 23.52 19.88
CA LYS A 121 -15.97 24.91 19.85
C LYS A 121 -17.49 24.99 19.90
N LEU A 122 -18.21 24.04 19.30
CA LEU A 122 -19.66 23.96 19.35
C LEU A 122 -20.18 23.59 20.75
N GLN A 123 -19.48 22.72 21.49
CA GLN A 123 -19.86 22.33 22.85
C GLN A 123 -19.66 23.47 23.87
N ILE A 124 -18.66 24.31 23.69
CA ILE A 124 -18.40 25.45 24.59
C ILE A 124 -19.40 26.60 24.39
N LYS A 125 -19.98 26.77 23.18
CA LYS A 125 -20.97 27.81 22.93
C LYS A 125 -22.38 27.54 23.48
N THR A 126 -22.72 26.32 23.83
CA THR A 126 -24.05 25.96 24.36
C THR A 126 -24.24 26.26 25.84
N ASP A 127 -23.17 26.47 26.60
CA ASP A 127 -23.28 26.76 28.03
C ASP A 127 -23.38 28.26 28.35
N ASP A 128 -22.91 29.16 27.48
CA ASP A 128 -22.94 30.61 27.72
C ASP A 128 -24.29 31.27 27.39
N ASP A 129 -25.17 30.67 26.61
CA ASP A 129 -26.46 31.24 26.20
C ASP A 129 -27.62 30.92 27.17
N LYS A 130 -27.39 30.09 28.19
CA LYS A 130 -28.46 29.70 29.15
C LYS A 130 -28.48 30.50 30.45
N THR A 131 -27.51 31.36 30.70
CA THR A 131 -27.42 32.09 31.99
C THR A 131 -27.93 33.52 31.98
N SER A 132 -28.41 34.08 30.85
CA SER A 132 -28.85 35.46 30.80
C SER A 132 -30.38 35.73 30.90
N ASN A 133 -31.22 34.67 30.98
CA ASN A 133 -32.70 34.84 30.93
C ASN A 133 -33.48 34.48 32.18
N THR A 134 -32.84 34.27 33.36
CA THR A 134 -33.59 33.88 34.59
C THR A 134 -33.50 34.87 35.75
N VAL A 135 -32.99 36.09 35.55
CA VAL A 135 -32.85 37.05 36.69
C VAL A 135 -33.88 38.15 36.72
N ASN A 136 -34.85 38.28 35.80
CA ASN A 136 -35.79 39.40 35.72
C ASN A 136 -37.25 39.07 36.05
N GLN A 137 -37.56 38.00 36.79
CA GLN A 137 -38.97 37.68 37.17
C GLN A 137 -39.26 37.67 38.69
N PHE A 138 -38.48 38.31 39.54
CA PHE A 138 -38.88 38.60 40.90
C PHE A 138 -38.56 40.05 41.27
N LYS A 139 -39.46 40.98 40.94
CA LYS A 139 -39.70 42.22 41.67
C LYS A 139 -41.20 42.35 41.92
N LEU A 140 -41.59 42.13 43.15
CA LEU A 140 -42.81 42.58 43.76
C LEU A 140 -42.77 44.09 43.94
#